data_0881c9c0bb6978a4c3e383c367615446
#
_entry.id   0881c9c0bb6978a4c3e383c367615446
#
_cell.length_a   1.000
_cell.length_b   1.000
_cell.length_c   1.000
_cell.angle_alpha   90.00
_cell.angle_beta   90.00
_cell.angle_gamma   90.00
#
_symmetry.space_group_name_H-M   'P 1'
#
loop_
_entity.id
_entity.type
_entity.pdbx_description
1 polymer ?
#
loop_
_entity_poly.entity_id
_entity_poly.type
_entity_poly.pdbx_seq_one_letter_code
_entity_poly.pdbx_strand_id
1 'polypeptide(L)'
;VIGFTQSIRPLLRAGVHTDALVLGTGGASKAVLAGLRSLNLRPVSVSRTKRPGCYTYEELTPELLRRFTVIVNCTPLGMYPDVSTCPPISYASLTPEHLLYDLVYNPLETEFLRRGRAQGAAVKNGLEMLHLQALASWEFWNED
;
A
#
# COMPACT_ATOMS: atom_id res chain seq x y z
N VAL A 1 12.71 -2.08 3.02
CA VAL A 1 12.29 -0.69 2.88
C VAL A 1 12.78 -0.08 1.57
N ILE A 2 14.03 -0.34 1.21
CA ILE A 2 14.60 0.18 -0.05
C ILE A 2 13.79 -0.29 -1.25
N GLY A 3 13.41 -1.57 -1.29
CA GLY A 3 12.62 -2.11 -2.38
C GLY A 3 11.26 -1.42 -2.52
N PHE A 4 10.59 -1.15 -1.39
CA PHE A 4 9.32 -0.46 -1.40
C PHE A 4 9.47 0.97 -1.92
N THR A 5 10.40 1.74 -1.38
CA THR A 5 10.57 3.15 -1.77
C THR A 5 10.97 3.29 -3.24
N GLN A 6 11.86 2.41 -3.72
CA GLN A 6 12.27 2.44 -5.13
C GLN A 6 11.13 2.07 -6.06
N SER A 7 10.27 1.14 -5.66
CA SER A 7 9.17 0.68 -6.52
C SER A 7 8.01 1.67 -6.58
N ILE A 8 7.74 2.39 -5.49
CA ILE A 8 6.60 3.31 -5.43
C ILE A 8 6.96 4.72 -5.93
N ARG A 9 8.22 5.16 -5.74
CA ARG A 9 8.63 6.52 -6.07
C ARG A 9 8.25 6.98 -7.46
N PRO A 10 8.47 6.19 -8.54
CA PRO A 10 8.12 6.64 -9.89
C PRO A 10 6.62 6.86 -10.11
N LEU A 11 5.77 6.32 -9.25
CA LEU A 11 4.31 6.41 -9.37
C LEU A 11 3.75 7.62 -8.64
N LEU A 12 4.55 8.25 -7.78
CA LEU A 12 4.09 9.36 -6.97
C LEU A 12 4.09 10.66 -7.77
N ARG A 13 3.01 11.43 -7.63
CA ARG A 13 2.85 12.73 -8.29
C ARG A 13 2.80 13.81 -7.22
N ALA A 14 3.71 14.78 -7.32
CA ALA A 14 3.79 15.90 -6.37
C ALA A 14 2.47 16.68 -6.38
N GLY A 15 1.99 17.05 -5.19
CA GLY A 15 0.75 17.80 -5.04
C GLY A 15 -0.51 16.94 -5.09
N VAL A 16 -0.44 15.72 -5.63
CA VAL A 16 -1.56 14.77 -5.67
C VAL A 16 -1.41 13.74 -4.55
N HIS A 17 -0.23 13.16 -4.42
CA HIS A 17 0.04 12.10 -3.45
C HIS A 17 0.77 12.69 -2.24
N THR A 18 0.01 13.12 -1.23
CA THR A 18 0.57 13.72 -0.01
C THR A 18 0.22 12.94 1.24
N ASP A 19 -0.98 12.40 1.33
CA ASP A 19 -1.46 11.64 2.48
C ASP A 19 -1.66 10.19 2.09
N ALA A 20 -1.24 9.27 2.96
CA ALA A 20 -1.28 7.83 2.67
C ALA A 20 -1.95 7.07 3.79
N LEU A 21 -2.76 6.07 3.43
CA LEU A 21 -3.27 5.07 4.36
C LEU A 21 -2.43 3.81 4.25
N VAL A 22 -2.06 3.26 5.39
CA VAL A 22 -1.35 1.98 5.47
C VAL A 22 -2.27 0.99 6.16
N LEU A 23 -2.77 0.02 5.41
CA LEU A 23 -3.73 -0.95 5.91
C LEU A 23 -2.98 -2.08 6.63
N GLY A 24 -3.25 -2.23 7.92
CA GLY A 24 -2.58 -3.22 8.75
C GLY A 24 -1.57 -2.60 9.71
N THR A 25 -1.24 -3.32 10.78
CA THR A 25 -0.36 -2.85 11.85
C THR A 25 0.77 -3.82 12.20
N GLY A 26 1.02 -4.81 11.36
CA GLY A 26 2.10 -5.77 11.55
C GLY A 26 3.48 -5.20 11.24
N GLY A 27 4.50 -6.08 11.25
CA GLY A 27 5.89 -5.67 11.04
C GLY A 27 6.13 -4.98 9.70
N ALA A 28 5.53 -5.50 8.61
CA ALA A 28 5.69 -4.91 7.29
C ALA A 28 5.15 -3.48 7.22
N SER A 29 4.07 -3.19 7.97
CA SER A 29 3.48 -1.85 7.96
C SER A 29 4.43 -0.81 8.53
N LYS A 30 5.25 -1.18 9.52
CA LYS A 30 6.22 -0.24 10.12
C LYS A 30 7.26 0.19 9.09
N ALA A 31 7.74 -0.74 8.29
CA ALA A 31 8.70 -0.43 7.23
C ALA A 31 8.08 0.47 6.15
N VAL A 32 6.82 0.20 5.80
CA VAL A 32 6.10 1.02 4.82
C VAL A 32 5.86 2.43 5.36
N LEU A 33 5.47 2.57 6.63
CA LEU A 33 5.32 3.88 7.26
C LEU A 33 6.61 4.70 7.17
N ALA A 34 7.74 4.08 7.54
CA ALA A 34 9.04 4.75 7.47
C ALA A 34 9.39 5.13 6.03
N GLY A 35 9.14 4.22 5.07
CA GLY A 35 9.41 4.50 3.67
C GLY A 35 8.58 5.65 3.11
N LEU A 36 7.30 5.70 3.44
CA LEU A 36 6.42 6.79 3.00
C LEU A 36 6.86 8.13 3.59
N ARG A 37 7.24 8.15 4.88
CA ARG A 37 7.75 9.38 5.51
C ARG A 37 9.04 9.85 4.84
N SER A 38 9.91 8.94 4.46
CA SER A 38 11.16 9.29 3.76
C SER A 38 10.90 9.91 2.39
N LEU A 39 9.73 9.65 1.81
CA LEU A 39 9.29 10.22 0.54
C LEU A 39 8.42 11.48 0.74
N ASN A 40 8.39 12.00 1.96
CA ASN A 40 7.65 13.21 2.35
C ASN A 40 6.13 13.06 2.29
N LEU A 41 5.61 11.84 2.39
CA LEU A 41 4.18 11.62 2.55
C LEU A 41 3.83 11.58 4.04
N ARG A 42 2.54 11.77 4.34
CA ARG A 42 2.00 11.72 5.70
C ARG A 42 1.16 10.45 5.84
N PRO A 43 1.72 9.35 6.34
CA PRO A 43 0.99 8.10 6.45
C PRO A 43 0.21 8.00 7.75
N VAL A 44 -0.95 7.35 7.69
CA VAL A 44 -1.75 6.97 8.86
C VAL A 44 -2.12 5.51 8.72
N SER A 45 -1.97 4.76 9.80
CA SER A 45 -2.31 3.34 9.81
C SER A 45 -3.80 3.10 9.97
N VAL A 46 -4.29 2.00 9.41
CA VAL A 46 -5.66 1.53 9.59
C VAL A 46 -5.61 0.16 10.25
N SER A 47 -6.35 0.00 11.35
CA SER A 47 -6.40 -1.22 12.14
C SER A 47 -7.84 -1.76 12.16
N ARG A 48 -7.97 -3.09 12.35
CA ARG A 48 -9.30 -3.69 12.56
C ARG A 48 -9.93 -3.27 13.88
N THR A 49 -9.10 -2.94 14.87
CA THR A 49 -9.56 -2.49 16.19
C THR A 49 -8.99 -1.11 16.48
N LYS A 50 -9.71 -0.33 17.27
CA LYS A 50 -9.29 1.04 17.57
C LYS A 50 -7.97 1.04 18.35
N ARG A 51 -7.01 1.84 17.85
CA ARG A 51 -5.71 2.06 18.48
C ARG A 51 -5.36 3.54 18.41
N PRO A 52 -4.57 4.05 19.37
CA PRO A 52 -4.13 5.46 19.31
C PRO A 52 -3.38 5.75 18.01
N GLY A 53 -3.75 6.84 17.36
CA GLY A 53 -3.10 7.26 16.13
C GLY A 53 -3.46 6.48 14.88
N CYS A 54 -4.41 5.55 14.97
CA CYS A 54 -4.87 4.75 13.83
C CYS A 54 -6.35 5.00 13.57
N TYR A 55 -6.74 4.83 12.29
CA TYR A 55 -8.15 4.71 11.95
C TYR A 55 -8.58 3.25 12.05
N THR A 56 -9.88 3.02 12.24
CA THR A 56 -10.51 1.73 11.92
C THR A 56 -11.09 1.80 10.53
N TYR A 57 -11.41 0.65 9.93
CA TYR A 57 -12.03 0.64 8.61
C TYR A 57 -13.38 1.38 8.61
N GLU A 58 -14.13 1.28 9.70
CA GLU A 58 -15.43 1.95 9.84
C GLU A 58 -15.32 3.47 9.82
N GLU A 59 -14.16 4.00 10.22
CA GLU A 59 -13.92 5.44 10.24
C GLU A 59 -13.57 6.01 8.86
N LEU A 60 -13.32 5.16 7.87
CA LEU A 60 -12.90 5.59 6.53
C LEU A 60 -14.12 6.00 5.69
N THR A 61 -14.54 7.25 5.86
CA THR A 61 -15.64 7.83 5.07
C THR A 61 -15.18 8.10 3.63
N PRO A 62 -16.12 8.30 2.68
CA PRO A 62 -15.75 8.71 1.32
C PRO A 62 -14.91 9.99 1.28
N GLU A 63 -15.21 10.96 2.13
CA GLU A 63 -14.44 12.20 2.21
C GLU A 63 -13.01 11.94 2.66
N LEU A 64 -12.85 11.09 3.66
CA LEU A 64 -11.52 10.74 4.17
C LEU A 64 -10.72 9.98 3.11
N LEU A 65 -11.35 9.04 2.42
CA LEU A 65 -10.69 8.30 1.35
C LEU A 65 -10.24 9.20 0.20
N ARG A 66 -11.00 10.25 -0.11
CA ARG A 66 -10.58 11.21 -1.15
C ARG A 66 -9.32 11.97 -0.76
N ARG A 67 -9.14 12.23 0.53
CA ARG A 67 -7.95 12.92 1.03
C ARG A 67 -6.72 12.02 0.95
N PHE A 68 -6.86 10.74 1.24
CA PHE A 68 -5.75 9.80 1.27
C PHE A 68 -5.61 9.14 -0.10
N THR A 69 -4.87 9.76 -0.98
CA THR A 69 -4.75 9.31 -2.37
C THR A 69 -3.74 8.18 -2.58
N VAL A 70 -2.97 7.83 -1.56
CA VAL A 70 -2.10 6.65 -1.59
C VAL A 70 -2.62 5.65 -0.56
N ILE A 71 -2.88 4.42 -0.97
CA ILE A 71 -3.38 3.37 -0.07
C ILE A 71 -2.50 2.13 -0.27
N VAL A 72 -1.82 1.72 0.80
CA VAL A 72 -0.89 0.58 0.76
C VAL A 72 -1.48 -0.55 1.60
N ASN A 73 -1.71 -1.70 0.98
CA ASN A 73 -2.16 -2.89 1.70
C ASN A 73 -0.96 -3.64 2.27
N CYS A 74 -0.86 -3.67 3.60
CA CYS A 74 0.14 -4.45 4.34
C CYS A 74 -0.48 -5.63 5.07
N THR A 75 -1.75 -5.97 4.75
CA THR A 75 -2.42 -7.15 5.32
C THR A 75 -2.24 -8.34 4.37
N PRO A 76 -2.47 -9.57 4.83
CA PRO A 76 -2.45 -10.74 3.95
C PRO A 76 -3.73 -10.93 3.13
N LEU A 77 -4.70 -10.01 3.22
CA LEU A 77 -5.95 -10.14 2.47
C LEU A 77 -5.68 -10.14 0.97
N GLY A 78 -6.31 -11.09 0.29
CA GLY A 78 -6.15 -11.28 -1.16
C GLY A 78 -5.01 -12.19 -1.56
N MET A 79 -4.16 -12.62 -0.61
CA MET A 79 -3.05 -13.52 -0.89
C MET A 79 -3.55 -14.94 -1.12
N TYR A 80 -2.96 -15.62 -2.10
CA TYR A 80 -3.27 -17.02 -2.37
C TYR A 80 -3.13 -17.86 -1.08
N PRO A 81 -4.07 -18.77 -0.76
CA PRO A 81 -5.21 -19.20 -1.59
C PRO A 81 -6.51 -18.36 -1.42
N ASP A 82 -6.56 -17.41 -0.49
CA ASP A 82 -7.77 -16.65 -0.20
C ASP A 82 -7.88 -15.42 -1.11
N VAL A 83 -7.85 -15.66 -2.41
CA VAL A 83 -7.72 -14.60 -3.43
C VAL A 83 -8.96 -13.71 -3.56
N SER A 84 -10.10 -14.14 -3.04
CA SER A 84 -11.33 -13.34 -3.12
C SER A 84 -11.45 -12.31 -2.02
N THR A 85 -10.58 -12.36 -1.02
CA THR A 85 -10.61 -11.41 0.10
C THR A 85 -9.92 -10.10 -0.27
N CYS A 86 -10.34 -9.00 0.37
CA CYS A 86 -9.72 -7.70 0.19
C CYS A 86 -10.00 -6.83 1.41
N PRO A 87 -9.19 -5.78 1.62
CA PRO A 87 -9.50 -4.84 2.70
C PRO A 87 -10.88 -4.20 2.52
N PRO A 88 -11.66 -4.07 3.60
CA PRO A 88 -13.04 -3.58 3.51
C PRO A 88 -13.11 -2.05 3.48
N ILE A 89 -12.66 -1.47 2.38
CA ILE A 89 -12.78 -0.02 2.13
C ILE A 89 -13.85 0.24 1.07
N SER A 90 -14.32 1.49 0.96
CA SER A 90 -15.29 1.86 -0.05
C SER A 90 -14.60 2.09 -1.38
N TYR A 91 -14.49 1.06 -2.18
CA TYR A 91 -13.81 1.13 -3.49
C TYR A 91 -14.50 2.10 -4.44
N ALA A 92 -15.81 2.26 -4.33
CA ALA A 92 -16.58 3.21 -5.15
C ALA A 92 -16.15 4.67 -4.92
N SER A 93 -15.49 4.95 -3.80
CA SER A 93 -15.00 6.30 -3.48
C SER A 93 -13.62 6.59 -4.05
N LEU A 94 -12.97 5.61 -4.67
CA LEU A 94 -11.65 5.78 -5.27
C LEU A 94 -11.76 6.52 -6.61
N THR A 95 -10.71 7.22 -6.99
CA THR A 95 -10.66 8.08 -8.19
C THR A 95 -9.38 7.81 -8.98
N PRO A 96 -9.28 8.34 -10.21
CA PRO A 96 -8.03 8.21 -10.96
C PRO A 96 -6.81 8.88 -10.32
N GLU A 97 -7.00 9.71 -9.29
CA GLU A 97 -5.89 10.29 -8.53
C GLU A 97 -5.33 9.34 -7.48
N HIS A 98 -6.05 8.28 -7.15
CA HIS A 98 -5.59 7.30 -6.18
C HIS A 98 -4.52 6.40 -6.75
N LEU A 99 -3.59 6.01 -5.87
CA LEU A 99 -2.58 5.00 -6.13
C LEU A 99 -2.75 3.91 -5.08
N LEU A 100 -3.05 2.69 -5.51
CA LEU A 100 -3.16 1.53 -4.65
C LEU A 100 -1.92 0.66 -4.81
N TYR A 101 -1.24 0.41 -3.71
CA TYR A 101 -0.04 -0.44 -3.68
C TYR A 101 -0.34 -1.64 -2.79
N ASP A 102 -0.13 -2.84 -3.28
CA ASP A 102 -0.32 -4.07 -2.52
C ASP A 102 1.01 -4.78 -2.34
N LEU A 103 1.38 -5.07 -1.09
CA LEU A 103 2.58 -5.85 -0.82
C LEU A 103 2.44 -7.29 -1.31
N VAL A 104 1.22 -7.78 -1.44
CA VAL A 104 0.94 -9.10 -1.98
C VAL A 104 1.28 -9.13 -3.47
N TYR A 105 1.92 -10.22 -3.93
CA TYR A 105 2.26 -10.41 -5.34
C TYR A 105 1.76 -11.76 -5.89
N ASN A 106 1.16 -12.58 -5.09
CA ASN A 106 0.52 -13.82 -5.52
C ASN A 106 -0.91 -13.86 -4.96
N PRO A 107 -1.91 -13.58 -5.78
CA PRO A 107 -1.87 -13.38 -7.24
C PRO A 107 -1.28 -12.03 -7.63
N LEU A 108 -0.86 -11.89 -8.89
CA LEU A 108 -0.29 -10.64 -9.41
C LEU A 108 -1.29 -9.49 -9.37
N GLU A 109 -2.55 -9.76 -9.68
CA GLU A 109 -3.62 -8.78 -9.49
C GLU A 109 -4.53 -9.27 -8.36
N THR A 110 -4.38 -8.69 -7.17
CA THR A 110 -5.23 -9.00 -6.04
C THR A 110 -6.61 -8.35 -6.22
N GLU A 111 -7.57 -8.80 -5.44
CA GLU A 111 -8.91 -8.22 -5.46
C GLU A 111 -8.88 -6.73 -5.09
N PHE A 112 -8.02 -6.34 -4.15
CA PHE A 112 -7.76 -4.96 -3.78
C PHE A 112 -7.35 -4.13 -5.01
N LEU A 113 -6.35 -4.59 -5.75
CA LEU A 113 -5.86 -3.87 -6.92
C LEU A 113 -6.87 -3.88 -8.06
N ARG A 114 -7.56 -5.00 -8.27
CA ARG A 114 -8.57 -5.11 -9.33
C ARG A 114 -9.69 -4.08 -9.13
N ARG A 115 -10.18 -3.98 -7.89
CA ARG A 115 -11.25 -3.04 -7.56
C ARG A 115 -10.79 -1.58 -7.69
N GLY A 116 -9.55 -1.30 -7.30
CA GLY A 116 -8.99 0.04 -7.47
C GLY A 116 -8.84 0.40 -8.95
N ARG A 117 -8.32 -0.53 -9.74
CA ARG A 117 -8.14 -0.32 -11.18
C ARG A 117 -9.48 -0.09 -11.88
N ALA A 118 -10.54 -0.77 -11.44
CA ALA A 118 -11.88 -0.58 -11.99
C ALA A 118 -12.39 0.86 -11.77
N GLN A 119 -11.90 1.55 -10.75
CA GLN A 119 -12.24 2.96 -10.48
C GLN A 119 -11.27 3.93 -11.16
N GLY A 120 -10.35 3.45 -11.97
CA GLY A 120 -9.38 4.28 -12.66
C GLY A 120 -8.12 4.58 -11.87
N ALA A 121 -7.96 4.02 -10.66
CA ALA A 121 -6.78 4.23 -9.85
C ALA A 121 -5.55 3.56 -10.48
N ALA A 122 -4.37 4.15 -10.25
CA ALA A 122 -3.11 3.49 -10.56
C ALA A 122 -2.89 2.36 -9.54
N VAL A 123 -2.33 1.24 -9.98
CA VAL A 123 -2.13 0.09 -9.09
C VAL A 123 -0.72 -0.49 -9.27
N LYS A 124 -0.19 -1.07 -8.18
CA LYS A 124 1.13 -1.69 -8.16
C LYS A 124 1.12 -2.85 -7.18
N ASN A 125 1.64 -4.01 -7.59
CA ASN A 125 1.80 -5.14 -6.66
C ASN A 125 3.21 -5.17 -6.07
N GLY A 126 3.46 -6.14 -5.17
CA GLY A 126 4.70 -6.25 -4.43
C GLY A 126 5.83 -6.98 -5.12
N LEU A 127 5.67 -7.37 -6.38
CA LEU A 127 6.66 -8.21 -7.07
C LEU A 127 7.98 -7.46 -7.28
N GLU A 128 7.94 -6.23 -7.76
CA GLU A 128 9.16 -5.45 -7.96
C GLU A 128 9.86 -5.18 -6.64
N MET A 129 9.10 -4.87 -5.59
CA MET A 129 9.66 -4.69 -4.24
C MET A 129 10.42 -5.94 -3.80
N LEU A 130 9.83 -7.12 -4.01
CA LEU A 130 10.46 -8.39 -3.66
C LEU A 130 11.76 -8.59 -4.45
N HIS A 131 11.75 -8.31 -5.75
CA HIS A 131 12.93 -8.44 -6.59
C HIS A 131 14.05 -7.50 -6.17
N LEU A 132 13.72 -6.25 -5.84
CA LEU A 132 14.70 -5.27 -5.39
C LEU A 132 15.29 -5.66 -4.04
N GLN A 133 14.49 -6.22 -3.14
CA GLN A 133 14.99 -6.69 -1.85
C GLN A 133 15.92 -7.89 -2.02
N ALA A 134 15.56 -8.81 -2.91
CA ALA A 134 16.39 -9.98 -3.20
C ALA A 134 17.73 -9.57 -3.84
N LEU A 135 17.70 -8.62 -4.76
CA LEU A 135 18.90 -8.10 -5.40
C LEU A 135 19.82 -7.39 -4.39
N ALA A 136 19.25 -6.58 -3.51
CA ALA A 136 20.02 -5.91 -2.47
C ALA A 136 20.67 -6.92 -1.53
N SER A 137 19.94 -7.98 -1.14
CA SER A 137 20.48 -9.05 -0.30
C SER A 137 21.61 -9.80 -1.01
N TRP A 138 21.44 -10.07 -2.30
CA TRP A 138 22.48 -10.75 -3.10
C TRP A 138 23.74 -9.89 -3.19
N GLU A 139 23.60 -8.61 -3.46
CA GLU A 139 24.74 -7.67 -3.52
C GLU A 139 25.45 -7.60 -2.18
N PHE A 140 24.71 -7.53 -1.07
CA PHE A 140 25.28 -7.51 0.27
C PHE A 140 26.13 -8.75 0.52
N TRP A 141 25.60 -9.95 0.16
CA TRP A 141 26.33 -11.21 0.37
C TRP A 141 27.54 -11.37 -0.53
N ASN A 142 27.62 -10.63 -1.63
CA ASN A 142 28.70 -10.75 -2.61
C ASN A 142 29.66 -9.56 -2.61
N GLU A 143 29.56 -8.68 -1.62
CA GLU A 143 30.41 -7.48 -1.53
C GLU A 143 31.84 -7.78 -1.05
N ASP A 144 32.10 -8.93 -0.51
CA ASP A 144 33.45 -9.29 -0.07
C ASP A 144 34.27 -9.76 -1.26
#